data_66f6ae692d6969fd885ee9d51f297576
#
_entry.id   66f6ae692d6969fd885ee9d51f297576
#
_cell.length_a   1.000
_cell.length_b   1.000
_cell.length_c   1.000
_cell.angle_alpha   90.00
_cell.angle_beta   90.00
_cell.angle_gamma   90.00
#
_symmetry.space_group_name_H-M   'P 1'
#
loop_
_entity.id
_entity.type
_entity.pdbx_description
1 polymer ?
#
loop_
_entity_poly.entity_id
_entity_poly.type
_entity_poly.pdbx_seq_one_letter_code
_entity_poly.pdbx_strand_id
1 'polypeptide(L)'
;MTIKRAAKADLNEAARLAKLLWPEYDPEELAPLLTSPEAAVFLCVDGDKAVGFAQCQLRRDYVEGCDTSPVGYLEGVYVADGYRRQGAATALVDACQDWAREQGCVEFASDCELDNTDSLRFHLGVGFEEANRVICFTKRL
;
A
#
# COMPACT_ATOMS: atom_id res chain seq x y z
N MET A 1 18.66 1.80 -6.55
CA MET A 1 17.18 1.84 -6.55
C MET A 1 16.68 3.11 -5.89
N THR A 2 15.67 3.72 -6.44
CA THR A 2 15.08 4.93 -5.89
C THR A 2 13.57 4.78 -5.73
N ILE A 3 13.01 5.51 -4.77
CA ILE A 3 11.56 5.59 -4.56
C ILE A 3 11.07 6.88 -5.21
N LYS A 4 10.00 6.77 -6.01
CA LYS A 4 9.37 7.95 -6.61
C LYS A 4 7.88 7.87 -6.46
N ARG A 5 7.23 9.02 -6.37
CA ARG A 5 5.77 9.08 -6.44
C ARG A 5 5.33 8.87 -7.89
N ALA A 6 4.42 7.94 -8.11
CA ALA A 6 3.89 7.67 -9.43
C ALA A 6 2.97 8.80 -9.88
N ALA A 7 3.14 9.22 -11.14
CA ALA A 7 2.30 10.20 -11.81
C ALA A 7 1.54 9.52 -12.95
N LYS A 8 0.71 10.27 -13.67
CA LYS A 8 -0.07 9.72 -14.80
C LYS A 8 0.79 8.97 -15.82
N ALA A 9 1.99 9.46 -16.09
CA ALA A 9 2.90 8.83 -17.05
C ALA A 9 3.37 7.44 -16.60
N ASP A 10 3.24 7.13 -15.31
CA ASP A 10 3.69 5.86 -14.73
C ASP A 10 2.58 4.80 -14.67
N LEU A 11 1.38 5.11 -15.22
CA LEU A 11 0.21 4.23 -15.09
C LEU A 11 0.50 2.78 -15.54
N ASN A 12 1.12 2.60 -16.69
CA ASN A 12 1.35 1.26 -17.23
C ASN A 12 2.26 0.43 -16.32
N GLU A 13 3.35 1.01 -15.84
CA GLU A 13 4.27 0.31 -14.93
C GLU A 13 3.63 0.04 -13.57
N ALA A 14 2.93 1.02 -13.03
CA ALA A 14 2.21 0.86 -11.76
C ALA A 14 1.13 -0.23 -11.86
N ALA A 15 0.34 -0.21 -12.95
CA ALA A 15 -0.70 -1.20 -13.19
C ALA A 15 -0.15 -2.60 -13.36
N ARG A 16 1.01 -2.73 -14.03
CA ARG A 16 1.68 -4.02 -14.17
C ARG A 16 2.03 -4.63 -12.83
N LEU A 17 2.60 -3.83 -11.93
CA LEU A 17 2.98 -4.30 -10.59
C LEU A 17 1.75 -4.54 -9.70
N ALA A 18 0.75 -3.67 -9.76
CA ALA A 18 -0.50 -3.84 -9.01
C ALA A 18 -1.18 -5.16 -9.37
N LYS A 19 -1.16 -5.54 -10.65
CA LYS A 19 -1.78 -6.77 -11.12
C LYS A 19 -1.02 -8.01 -10.67
N LEU A 20 0.29 -7.91 -10.43
CA LEU A 20 1.06 -8.99 -9.83
C LEU A 20 0.71 -9.19 -8.36
N LEU A 21 0.38 -8.12 -7.65
CA LEU A 21 -0.09 -8.19 -6.26
C LEU A 21 -1.55 -8.65 -6.19
N TRP A 22 -2.40 -8.11 -7.05
CA TRP A 22 -3.83 -8.39 -7.09
C TRP A 22 -4.23 -8.86 -8.51
N PRO A 23 -4.19 -10.19 -8.80
CA PRO A 23 -4.46 -10.68 -10.16
C PRO A 23 -5.80 -10.26 -10.76
N GLU A 24 -6.81 -10.05 -9.91
CA GLU A 24 -8.16 -9.63 -10.34
C GLU A 24 -8.31 -8.10 -10.43
N TYR A 25 -7.25 -7.36 -10.16
CA TYR A 25 -7.29 -5.89 -10.13
C TYR A 25 -7.53 -5.32 -11.53
N ASP A 26 -8.48 -4.38 -11.63
CA ASP A 26 -8.74 -3.64 -12.85
C ASP A 26 -7.79 -2.45 -12.94
N PRO A 27 -6.92 -2.40 -13.95
CA PRO A 27 -6.00 -1.27 -14.11
C PRO A 27 -6.68 0.09 -14.22
N GLU A 28 -7.95 0.14 -14.66
CA GLU A 28 -8.70 1.40 -14.74
C GLU A 28 -8.98 1.99 -13.37
N GLU A 29 -9.01 1.19 -12.32
CA GLU A 29 -9.17 1.67 -10.94
C GLU A 29 -7.94 2.42 -10.44
N LEU A 30 -6.78 2.17 -11.03
CA LEU A 30 -5.53 2.79 -10.61
C LEU A 30 -5.39 4.24 -11.09
N ALA A 31 -5.86 4.53 -12.29
CA ALA A 31 -5.69 5.84 -12.91
C ALA A 31 -6.18 7.01 -12.02
N PRO A 32 -7.39 6.94 -11.40
CA PRO A 32 -7.84 8.02 -10.52
C PRO A 32 -6.97 8.20 -9.29
N LEU A 33 -6.33 7.13 -8.79
CA LEU A 33 -5.49 7.20 -7.60
C LEU A 33 -4.21 7.99 -7.82
N LEU A 34 -3.74 8.06 -9.07
CA LEU A 34 -2.51 8.78 -9.40
C LEU A 34 -2.69 10.31 -9.33
N THR A 35 -3.92 10.80 -9.34
CA THR A 35 -4.24 12.23 -9.33
C THR A 35 -5.13 12.64 -8.15
N SER A 36 -5.63 11.68 -7.38
CA SER A 36 -6.48 11.98 -6.22
C SER A 36 -5.66 12.58 -5.08
N PRO A 37 -6.17 13.64 -4.40
CA PRO A 37 -5.54 14.12 -3.18
C PRO A 37 -5.74 13.18 -1.99
N GLU A 38 -6.60 12.15 -2.12
CA GLU A 38 -6.90 11.20 -1.06
C GLU A 38 -6.09 9.90 -1.15
N ALA A 39 -5.20 9.79 -2.13
CA ALA A 39 -4.41 8.59 -2.35
C ALA A 39 -3.02 8.91 -2.90
N ALA A 40 -2.11 7.97 -2.78
CA ALA A 40 -0.79 8.05 -3.40
C ALA A 40 -0.31 6.66 -3.81
N VAL A 41 0.44 6.63 -4.89
CA VAL A 41 1.12 5.43 -5.36
C VAL A 41 2.60 5.74 -5.43
N PHE A 42 3.41 4.83 -4.89
CA PHE A 42 4.87 4.94 -4.93
C PHE A 42 5.46 3.77 -5.69
N LEU A 43 6.51 4.04 -6.44
CA LEU A 43 7.26 3.04 -7.18
C LEU A 43 8.70 3.01 -6.68
N CYS A 44 9.25 1.80 -6.60
CA CYS A 44 10.67 1.59 -6.47
C CYS A 44 11.21 1.32 -7.88
N VAL A 45 12.17 2.10 -8.32
CA VAL A 45 12.72 1.97 -9.67
C VAL A 45 14.20 1.62 -9.62
N ASP A 46 14.59 0.72 -10.53
CA ASP A 46 15.98 0.36 -10.79
C ASP A 46 16.28 0.77 -12.24
N GLY A 47 17.02 1.90 -12.38
CA GLY A 47 17.16 2.52 -13.69
C GLY A 47 15.81 2.98 -14.22
N ASP A 48 15.43 2.44 -15.38
CA ASP A 48 14.15 2.77 -16.04
C ASP A 48 13.03 1.78 -15.70
N LYS A 49 13.31 0.77 -14.88
CA LYS A 49 12.37 -0.30 -14.59
C LYS A 49 11.77 -0.17 -13.19
N ALA A 50 10.45 -0.18 -13.12
CA ALA A 50 9.76 -0.27 -11.84
C ALA A 50 9.80 -1.71 -11.33
N VAL A 51 10.31 -1.88 -10.11
CA VAL A 51 10.52 -3.20 -9.48
C VAL A 51 9.75 -3.33 -8.16
N GLY A 52 9.12 -2.27 -7.70
CA GLY A 52 8.29 -2.28 -6.50
C GLY A 52 7.17 -1.26 -6.58
N PHE A 53 6.13 -1.51 -5.83
CA PHE A 53 4.88 -0.74 -5.85
C PHE A 53 4.29 -0.70 -4.45
N ALA A 54 3.78 0.46 -4.06
CA ALA A 54 2.94 0.59 -2.88
C ALA A 54 1.81 1.58 -3.16
N GLN A 55 0.64 1.26 -2.63
CA GLN A 55 -0.51 2.14 -2.69
C GLN A 55 -0.98 2.44 -1.28
N CYS A 56 -1.24 3.71 -1.00
CA CYS A 56 -1.83 4.15 0.25
C CYS A 56 -2.94 5.16 -0.01
N GLN A 57 -3.83 5.31 0.94
CA GLN A 57 -4.93 6.26 0.83
C GLN A 57 -5.39 6.71 2.21
N LEU A 58 -6.16 7.78 2.24
CA LEU A 58 -6.81 8.24 3.47
C LEU A 58 -8.12 7.48 3.66
N ARG A 59 -8.35 7.02 4.88
CA ARG A 59 -9.63 6.46 5.29
C ARG A 59 -10.21 7.34 6.39
N ARG A 60 -11.46 7.75 6.20
CA ARG A 60 -12.16 8.67 7.12
C ARG A 60 -13.19 7.97 7.96
N ASP A 61 -13.67 6.80 7.52
CA ASP A 61 -14.53 5.92 8.30
C ASP A 61 -13.70 5.16 9.33
N TYR A 62 -14.37 4.48 10.24
CA TYR A 62 -13.70 3.74 11.30
C TYR A 62 -12.66 2.75 10.74
N VAL A 63 -11.48 2.79 11.33
CA VAL A 63 -10.40 1.83 11.06
C VAL A 63 -10.09 1.08 12.36
N GLU A 64 -10.08 -0.24 12.27
CA GLU A 64 -9.82 -1.11 13.43
C GLU A 64 -8.48 -0.77 14.08
N GLY A 65 -8.52 -0.54 15.40
CA GLY A 65 -7.33 -0.20 16.18
C GLY A 65 -6.92 1.25 16.14
N CYS A 66 -7.68 2.12 15.45
CA CYS A 66 -7.38 3.53 15.32
C CYS A 66 -8.44 4.39 16.01
N ASP A 67 -8.02 5.53 16.53
CA ASP A 67 -8.87 6.46 17.28
C ASP A 67 -9.08 7.80 16.57
N THR A 68 -8.38 8.04 15.48
CA THR A 68 -8.39 9.33 14.77
C THR A 68 -8.92 9.19 13.35
N SER A 69 -9.16 10.33 12.69
CA SER A 69 -9.57 10.42 11.29
C SER A 69 -9.02 11.70 10.68
N PRO A 70 -8.50 11.70 9.48
CA PRO A 70 -8.28 10.52 8.63
C PRO A 70 -7.13 9.65 9.13
N VAL A 71 -7.17 8.37 8.77
CA VAL A 71 -6.09 7.42 8.98
C VAL A 71 -5.41 7.17 7.63
N GLY A 72 -4.08 7.17 7.61
CA GLY A 72 -3.35 6.69 6.44
C GLY A 72 -3.45 5.17 6.36
N TYR A 73 -3.73 4.64 5.19
CA TYR A 73 -3.95 3.20 5.03
C TYR A 73 -3.08 2.63 3.92
N LEU A 74 -2.25 1.65 4.25
CA LEU A 74 -1.47 0.90 3.28
C LEU A 74 -2.37 -0.15 2.64
N GLU A 75 -2.77 0.08 1.39
CA GLU A 75 -3.66 -0.84 0.68
C GLU A 75 -2.90 -2.04 0.11
N GLY A 76 -1.65 -1.87 -0.27
CA GLY A 76 -0.82 -2.95 -0.75
C GLY A 76 0.62 -2.53 -0.98
N VAL A 77 1.51 -3.51 -0.94
CA VAL A 77 2.93 -3.33 -1.25
C VAL A 77 3.43 -4.60 -1.95
N TYR A 78 4.22 -4.41 -3.01
CA TYR A 78 4.78 -5.50 -3.81
C TYR A 78 6.20 -5.17 -4.23
N VAL A 79 7.06 -6.15 -4.14
CA VAL A 79 8.44 -6.07 -4.67
C VAL A 79 8.69 -7.29 -5.54
N ALA A 80 9.20 -7.05 -6.74
CA ALA A 80 9.47 -8.12 -7.71
C ALA A 80 10.53 -9.10 -7.19
N ASP A 81 10.42 -10.34 -7.65
CA ASP A 81 11.44 -11.35 -7.36
C ASP A 81 12.80 -10.85 -7.84
N GLY A 82 13.85 -11.18 -7.10
CA GLY A 82 15.20 -10.71 -7.38
C GLY A 82 15.55 -9.36 -6.76
N TYR A 83 14.54 -8.59 -6.34
CA TYR A 83 14.71 -7.30 -5.66
C TYR A 83 14.28 -7.33 -4.20
N ARG A 84 13.81 -8.47 -3.72
CA ARG A 84 13.40 -8.66 -2.33
C ARG A 84 14.61 -8.73 -1.41
N ARG A 85 14.36 -8.44 -0.11
CA ARG A 85 15.39 -8.44 0.95
C ARG A 85 16.49 -7.39 0.75
N GLN A 86 16.18 -6.33 0.00
CA GLN A 86 17.08 -5.20 -0.22
C GLN A 86 16.55 -3.89 0.36
N GLY A 87 15.51 -3.99 1.21
CA GLY A 87 14.93 -2.82 1.86
C GLY A 87 13.92 -2.05 1.01
N ALA A 88 13.59 -2.52 -0.19
CA ALA A 88 12.67 -1.82 -1.10
C ALA A 88 11.26 -1.69 -0.50
N ALA A 89 10.72 -2.77 0.06
CA ALA A 89 9.40 -2.75 0.65
C ALA A 89 9.33 -1.81 1.86
N THR A 90 10.35 -1.81 2.71
CA THR A 90 10.44 -0.88 3.84
C THR A 90 10.49 0.57 3.36
N ALA A 91 11.29 0.86 2.34
CA ALA A 91 11.39 2.20 1.77
C ALA A 91 10.05 2.66 1.15
N LEU A 92 9.32 1.75 0.50
CA LEU A 92 7.99 2.05 -0.03
C LEU A 92 6.99 2.37 1.09
N VAL A 93 6.99 1.58 2.17
CA VAL A 93 6.13 1.84 3.33
C VAL A 93 6.49 3.17 3.98
N ASP A 94 7.79 3.47 4.13
CA ASP A 94 8.24 4.75 4.68
C ASP A 94 7.73 5.93 3.85
N ALA A 95 7.77 5.81 2.52
CA ALA A 95 7.24 6.85 1.64
C ALA A 95 5.73 7.04 1.84
N CYS A 96 4.97 5.96 2.00
CA CYS A 96 3.54 6.02 2.31
C CYS A 96 3.27 6.69 3.66
N GLN A 97 4.06 6.36 4.67
CA GLN A 97 3.93 6.96 6.00
C GLN A 97 4.22 8.46 5.97
N ASP A 98 5.27 8.86 5.26
CA ASP A 98 5.61 10.29 5.12
C ASP A 98 4.49 11.04 4.41
N TRP A 99 3.94 10.47 3.36
CA TRP A 99 2.77 11.05 2.70
C TRP A 99 1.59 11.20 3.66
N ALA A 100 1.29 10.17 4.44
CA ALA A 100 0.19 10.22 5.42
C ALA A 100 0.41 11.33 6.45
N ARG A 101 1.64 11.50 6.94
CA ARG A 101 1.99 12.61 7.86
C ARG A 101 1.75 13.96 7.20
N GLU A 102 2.10 14.12 5.94
CA GLU A 102 1.87 15.34 5.18
C GLU A 102 0.37 15.66 5.06
N GLN A 103 -0.49 14.64 5.04
CA GLN A 103 -1.93 14.79 5.02
C GLN A 103 -2.52 15.06 6.42
N GLY A 104 -1.70 15.12 7.45
CA GLY A 104 -2.14 15.36 8.82
C GLY A 104 -2.50 14.12 9.62
N CYS A 105 -2.24 12.91 9.09
CA CYS A 105 -2.49 11.68 9.79
C CYS A 105 -1.50 11.49 10.95
N VAL A 106 -2.00 10.97 12.07
CA VAL A 106 -1.18 10.58 13.22
C VAL A 106 -1.22 9.07 13.44
N GLU A 107 -2.01 8.35 12.64
CA GLU A 107 -2.11 6.90 12.66
C GLU A 107 -2.00 6.36 11.23
N PHE A 108 -1.39 5.18 11.09
CA PHE A 108 -1.22 4.49 9.84
C PHE A 108 -1.60 3.03 10.04
N ALA A 109 -2.44 2.49 9.18
CA ALA A 109 -3.00 1.16 9.34
C ALA A 109 -2.85 0.34 8.07
N SER A 110 -3.07 -0.96 8.19
CA SER A 110 -3.02 -1.90 7.08
C SER A 110 -3.75 -3.18 7.49
N ASP A 111 -3.84 -4.13 6.57
CA ASP A 111 -4.38 -5.45 6.84
C ASP A 111 -3.68 -6.51 5.99
N CYS A 112 -3.93 -7.75 6.31
CA CYS A 112 -3.58 -8.90 5.46
C CYS A 112 -4.54 -10.04 5.73
N GLU A 113 -4.59 -10.99 4.79
CA GLU A 113 -5.37 -12.21 4.99
C GLU A 113 -4.85 -12.99 6.20
N LEU A 114 -5.76 -13.67 6.90
CA LEU A 114 -5.46 -14.38 8.14
C LEU A 114 -4.35 -15.43 7.97
N ASP A 115 -4.31 -16.07 6.82
CA ASP A 115 -3.35 -17.13 6.51
C ASP A 115 -2.09 -16.64 5.77
N ASN A 116 -1.99 -15.35 5.51
CA ASN A 116 -0.83 -14.77 4.85
C ASN A 116 0.27 -14.46 5.87
N THR A 117 1.00 -15.51 6.26
CA THR A 117 2.04 -15.40 7.30
C THR A 117 3.21 -14.54 6.88
N ASP A 118 3.55 -14.52 5.60
CA ASP A 118 4.64 -13.67 5.09
C ASP A 118 4.28 -12.19 5.23
N SER A 119 3.05 -11.83 4.91
CA SER A 119 2.56 -10.47 5.08
C SER A 119 2.50 -10.06 6.55
N LEU A 120 2.05 -10.96 7.42
CA LEU A 120 2.06 -10.71 8.86
C LEU A 120 3.46 -10.40 9.37
N ARG A 121 4.43 -11.22 8.99
CA ARG A 121 5.84 -11.00 9.38
C ARG A 121 6.38 -9.68 8.86
N PHE A 122 6.05 -9.35 7.61
CA PHE A 122 6.46 -8.09 7.02
C PHE A 122 5.90 -6.91 7.81
N HIS A 123 4.60 -6.90 8.09
CA HIS A 123 3.95 -5.82 8.85
C HIS A 123 4.60 -5.62 10.22
N LEU A 124 4.81 -6.70 10.96
CA LEU A 124 5.47 -6.63 12.26
C LEU A 124 6.92 -6.13 12.13
N GLY A 125 7.61 -6.58 11.08
CA GLY A 125 8.99 -6.19 10.82
C GLY A 125 9.19 -4.72 10.50
N VAL A 126 8.20 -4.05 9.91
CA VAL A 126 8.26 -2.61 9.59
C VAL A 126 7.57 -1.74 10.65
N GLY A 127 7.20 -2.32 11.78
CA GLY A 127 6.76 -1.56 12.94
C GLY A 127 5.25 -1.49 13.17
N PHE A 128 4.44 -2.19 12.38
CA PHE A 128 3.02 -2.32 12.71
C PHE A 128 2.82 -3.21 13.92
N GLU A 129 1.78 -2.94 14.67
CA GLU A 129 1.31 -3.79 15.76
C GLU A 129 -0.02 -4.42 15.35
N GLU A 130 -0.22 -5.70 15.69
CA GLU A 130 -1.50 -6.35 15.43
C GLU A 130 -2.59 -5.72 16.28
N ALA A 131 -3.63 -5.17 15.63
CA ALA A 131 -4.74 -4.53 16.32
C ALA A 131 -5.83 -5.53 16.68
N ASN A 132 -6.25 -6.35 15.71
CA ASN A 132 -7.35 -7.30 15.90
C ASN A 132 -7.42 -8.29 14.75
N ARG A 133 -8.16 -9.38 14.97
CA ARG A 133 -8.54 -10.35 13.94
C ARG A 133 -10.04 -10.46 13.92
N VAL A 134 -10.66 -10.34 12.73
CA VAL A 134 -12.10 -10.32 12.59
C VAL A 134 -12.54 -11.35 11.56
N ILE A 135 -13.76 -11.86 11.71
CA ILE A 135 -14.42 -12.70 10.72
C ILE A 135 -15.52 -11.84 10.10
N CYS A 136 -15.48 -11.73 8.77
CA CYS A 136 -16.46 -10.92 8.04
C CYS A 136 -17.58 -11.81 7.51
N PHE A 137 -18.80 -11.31 7.56
CA PHE A 137 -19.99 -12.03 7.10
C PHE A 137 -20.72 -11.20 6.06
N THR A 138 -21.36 -11.88 5.11
CA THR A 138 -22.25 -11.24 4.14
C THR A 138 -23.47 -12.11 3.91
N LYS A 139 -24.57 -11.50 3.51
CA LYS A 139 -25.81 -12.18 3.20
C LYS A 139 -26.53 -11.43 2.09
N ARG A 140 -26.91 -12.14 1.03
CA ARG A 140 -27.74 -11.56 -0.02
C ARG A 140 -29.19 -11.54 0.42
N LEU A 141 -29.90 -10.48 0.11
CA LEU A 141 -31.31 -10.30 0.44
C LEU A 141 -32.21 -10.53 -0.76
#